data_1f4476ff3cb0942ab93526b74c2beae4
#
_entry.id   1f4476ff3cb0942ab93526b74c2beae4
#
_cell.length_a   1.000
_cell.length_b   1.000
_cell.length_c   1.000
_cell.angle_alpha   90.00
_cell.angle_beta   90.00
_cell.angle_gamma   90.00
#
_symmetry.space_group_name_H-M   'P 1'
#
loop_
_entity.id
_entity.type
_entity.pdbx_description
1 polymer ?
#
loop_
_entity_poly.entity_id
_entity_poly.type
_entity_poly.pdbx_seq_one_letter_code
_entity_poly.pdbx_strand_id
1 'polypeptide(L)'
;MDNSIIEKRVVCGADVFSGKDLIPQILPRLRSVFEEGALCVVYENEYEDVATALCQELKRGGYRVFLTNAYQGKIQDVPEYVRYVFAVGAHAAAEKAKEISGSIDTGWSMLFCAPDSDDITCGKCPNQVFIDENILIKCKNEQIAAGYGILLSQKFAEFERVFQKTVLGEKVKQFVVETSSCPLSELAYRLIEISSRKQGKDTAERMAEVMSALALSKGKTPRLTGEYRFLASAVLTSFYSAYLSSPSIDCAPPACVFDSVDKLQSLGIEVDRGEVVDFFDINGYFRIGYILGEYRLDLLEKLASIDLHGMQRFWRRLYIDAGYWLKSEITASEVLECMRLASVESRSLAGYAFASGMLDIAAS
;
A
#
# COMPACT_ATOMS: atom_id res chain seq x y z
N MET A 1 -15.94 11.91 -34.42
CA MET A 1 -15.88 10.88 -33.36
C MET A 1 -14.41 10.68 -33.08
N ASP A 2 -13.90 11.32 -32.05
CA ASP A 2 -12.52 11.07 -31.58
C ASP A 2 -12.46 9.63 -31.08
N ASN A 3 -11.76 8.78 -31.83
CA ASN A 3 -11.42 7.44 -31.37
C ASN A 3 -10.41 7.60 -30.23
N SER A 4 -10.90 7.80 -29.02
CA SER A 4 -10.05 7.73 -27.84
C SER A 4 -9.37 6.35 -27.87
N ILE A 5 -8.06 6.34 -28.08
CA ILE A 5 -7.28 5.11 -28.05
C ILE A 5 -7.39 4.56 -26.63
N ILE A 6 -8.04 3.41 -26.50
CA ILE A 6 -8.14 2.70 -25.23
C ILE A 6 -7.07 1.63 -25.23
N GLU A 7 -6.14 1.77 -24.29
CA GLU A 7 -5.12 0.76 -24.05
C GLU A 7 -5.70 -0.35 -23.16
N LYS A 8 -5.44 -1.61 -23.50
CA LYS A 8 -5.78 -2.76 -22.68
C LYS A 8 -4.52 -3.49 -22.25
N ARG A 9 -4.38 -3.72 -20.95
CA ARG A 9 -3.36 -4.59 -20.35
C ARG A 9 -4.03 -5.63 -19.46
N VAL A 10 -3.32 -6.72 -19.14
CA VAL A 10 -3.80 -7.74 -18.20
C VAL A 10 -2.88 -7.80 -17.00
N VAL A 11 -3.44 -7.64 -15.81
CA VAL A 11 -2.71 -7.68 -14.55
C VAL A 11 -3.41 -8.65 -13.60
N CYS A 12 -2.71 -9.70 -13.19
CA CYS A 12 -3.22 -10.71 -12.25
C CYS A 12 -4.60 -11.31 -12.65
N GLY A 13 -4.84 -11.45 -13.96
CA GLY A 13 -6.12 -11.93 -14.48
C GLY A 13 -7.21 -10.85 -14.63
N ALA A 14 -6.99 -9.63 -14.15
CA ALA A 14 -7.87 -8.50 -14.40
C ALA A 14 -7.57 -7.84 -15.76
N ASP A 15 -8.59 -7.53 -16.52
CA ASP A 15 -8.47 -6.66 -17.69
C ASP A 15 -8.38 -5.20 -17.22
N VAL A 16 -7.27 -4.52 -17.49
CA VAL A 16 -7.07 -3.10 -17.16
C VAL A 16 -7.19 -2.26 -18.42
N PHE A 17 -8.15 -1.34 -18.44
CA PHE A 17 -8.41 -0.43 -19.54
C PHE A 17 -8.05 0.99 -19.16
N SER A 18 -7.22 1.68 -19.94
CA SER A 18 -6.87 3.08 -19.73
C SER A 18 -7.16 3.94 -20.95
N GLY A 19 -7.55 5.19 -20.72
CA GLY A 19 -7.88 6.14 -21.77
C GLY A 19 -8.66 7.34 -21.26
N LYS A 20 -9.26 8.10 -22.17
CA LYS A 20 -10.09 9.27 -21.85
C LYS A 20 -11.56 8.97 -22.05
N ASP A 21 -12.41 9.60 -21.23
CA ASP A 21 -13.88 9.51 -21.33
C ASP A 21 -14.37 8.04 -21.35
N LEU A 22 -13.90 7.24 -20.40
CA LEU A 22 -14.17 5.80 -20.39
C LEU A 22 -15.60 5.43 -19.95
N ILE A 23 -16.34 6.30 -19.26
CA ILE A 23 -17.67 5.96 -18.72
C ILE A 23 -18.60 5.36 -19.79
N PRO A 24 -18.77 5.96 -21.00
CA PRO A 24 -19.57 5.36 -22.06
C PRO A 24 -19.01 4.02 -22.60
N GLN A 25 -17.73 3.80 -22.39
CA GLN A 25 -17.01 2.62 -22.86
C GLN A 25 -17.03 1.45 -21.86
N ILE A 26 -17.45 1.71 -20.61
CA ILE A 26 -17.57 0.68 -19.58
C ILE A 26 -18.65 -0.34 -19.94
N LEU A 27 -19.82 0.13 -20.38
CA LEU A 27 -20.97 -0.72 -20.68
C LEU A 27 -20.68 -1.87 -21.64
N PRO A 28 -20.10 -1.64 -22.84
CA PRO A 28 -19.82 -2.75 -23.77
C PRO A 28 -18.77 -3.74 -23.23
N ARG A 29 -17.86 -3.28 -22.38
CA ARG A 29 -16.82 -4.14 -21.76
C ARG A 29 -17.37 -4.92 -20.58
N LEU A 30 -18.19 -4.29 -19.75
CA LEU A 30 -18.83 -4.95 -18.62
C LEU A 30 -19.68 -6.15 -19.09
N ARG A 31 -20.34 -6.06 -20.25
CA ARG A 31 -21.11 -7.16 -20.82
C ARG A 31 -20.30 -8.42 -21.09
N SER A 32 -18.99 -8.32 -21.26
CA SER A 32 -18.13 -9.51 -21.44
C SER A 32 -17.92 -10.30 -20.16
N VAL A 33 -18.16 -9.71 -18.98
CA VAL A 33 -17.99 -10.35 -17.65
C VAL A 33 -19.32 -10.44 -16.89
N PHE A 34 -20.28 -9.59 -17.22
CA PHE A 34 -21.62 -9.56 -16.64
C PHE A 34 -22.62 -9.05 -17.68
N GLU A 35 -23.31 -9.97 -18.36
CA GLU A 35 -24.12 -9.69 -19.53
C GLU A 35 -25.37 -8.85 -19.20
N GLU A 36 -26.10 -9.26 -18.15
CA GLU A 36 -27.34 -8.60 -17.73
C GLU A 36 -27.65 -8.85 -16.25
N GLY A 37 -28.57 -8.06 -15.69
CA GLY A 37 -29.07 -8.27 -14.33
C GLY A 37 -28.99 -7.04 -13.44
N ALA A 38 -28.85 -7.30 -12.14
CA ALA A 38 -28.73 -6.26 -11.12
C ALA A 38 -27.31 -6.18 -10.58
N LEU A 39 -26.80 -4.96 -10.49
CA LEU A 39 -25.48 -4.71 -9.93
C LEU A 39 -25.53 -3.64 -8.81
N CYS A 40 -24.58 -3.73 -7.89
CA CYS A 40 -24.36 -2.75 -6.86
C CYS A 40 -23.20 -1.86 -7.28
N VAL A 41 -23.42 -0.55 -7.37
CA VAL A 41 -22.35 0.45 -7.52
C VAL A 41 -21.96 0.96 -6.14
N VAL A 42 -20.72 0.75 -5.76
CA VAL A 42 -20.13 1.23 -4.52
C VAL A 42 -19.27 2.45 -4.81
N TYR A 43 -19.46 3.55 -4.10
CA TYR A 43 -18.72 4.78 -4.37
C TYR A 43 -18.18 5.46 -3.11
N GLU A 44 -17.11 6.21 -3.28
CA GLU A 44 -16.60 7.15 -2.28
C GLU A 44 -17.22 8.53 -2.48
N ASN A 45 -17.49 9.26 -1.39
CA ASN A 45 -18.17 10.55 -1.41
C ASN A 45 -17.58 11.54 -2.44
N GLU A 46 -16.27 11.53 -2.60
CA GLU A 46 -15.56 12.43 -3.53
C GLU A 46 -15.89 12.16 -5.01
N TYR A 47 -16.41 10.97 -5.33
CA TYR A 47 -16.71 10.50 -6.69
C TYR A 47 -18.20 10.23 -6.93
N GLU A 48 -19.09 10.82 -6.13
CA GLU A 48 -20.55 10.63 -6.26
C GLU A 48 -21.07 11.06 -7.64
N ASP A 49 -20.57 12.17 -8.18
CA ASP A 49 -20.96 12.63 -9.52
C ASP A 49 -20.54 11.64 -10.61
N VAL A 50 -19.33 11.06 -10.49
CA VAL A 50 -18.81 10.04 -11.40
C VAL A 50 -19.64 8.77 -11.30
N ALA A 51 -19.96 8.33 -10.09
CA ALA A 51 -20.80 7.16 -9.84
C ALA A 51 -22.21 7.36 -10.39
N THR A 52 -22.78 8.55 -10.23
CA THR A 52 -24.09 8.91 -10.75
C THR A 52 -24.09 8.85 -12.28
N ALA A 53 -23.07 9.41 -12.94
CA ALA A 53 -22.94 9.34 -14.40
C ALA A 53 -22.83 7.89 -14.89
N LEU A 54 -22.01 7.07 -14.22
CA LEU A 54 -21.91 5.63 -14.53
C LEU A 54 -23.25 4.91 -14.32
N CYS A 55 -23.95 5.17 -13.23
CA CYS A 55 -25.29 4.58 -12.98
C CYS A 55 -26.30 4.91 -14.08
N GLN A 56 -26.25 6.12 -14.62
CA GLN A 56 -27.12 6.51 -15.75
C GLN A 56 -26.79 5.69 -17.01
N GLU A 57 -25.51 5.52 -17.35
CA GLU A 57 -25.11 4.71 -18.50
C GLU A 57 -25.48 3.23 -18.30
N LEU A 58 -25.28 2.68 -17.12
CA LEU A 58 -25.65 1.30 -16.81
C LEU A 58 -27.17 1.08 -16.91
N LYS A 59 -27.98 2.02 -16.40
CA LYS A 59 -29.44 1.96 -16.53
C LYS A 59 -29.90 2.06 -17.97
N ARG A 60 -29.28 2.92 -18.80
CA ARG A 60 -29.52 2.99 -20.25
C ARG A 60 -29.21 1.66 -20.95
N GLY A 61 -28.19 0.95 -20.44
CA GLY A 61 -27.83 -0.38 -20.92
C GLY A 61 -28.74 -1.52 -20.46
N GLY A 62 -29.77 -1.22 -19.66
CA GLY A 62 -30.76 -2.21 -19.20
C GLY A 62 -30.47 -2.84 -17.84
N TYR A 63 -29.37 -2.42 -17.16
CA TYR A 63 -29.06 -2.93 -15.83
C TYR A 63 -29.95 -2.33 -14.73
N ARG A 64 -30.27 -3.14 -13.73
CA ARG A 64 -30.81 -2.65 -12.46
C ARG A 64 -29.65 -2.24 -11.57
N VAL A 65 -29.63 -0.98 -11.14
CA VAL A 65 -28.50 -0.44 -10.37
C VAL A 65 -28.94 -0.09 -8.96
N PHE A 66 -28.29 -0.69 -7.98
CA PHE A 66 -28.32 -0.30 -6.58
C PHE A 66 -27.06 0.52 -6.28
N LEU A 67 -27.22 1.68 -5.63
CA LEU A 67 -26.12 2.59 -5.33
C LEU A 67 -25.88 2.59 -3.81
N THR A 68 -24.65 2.40 -3.38
CA THR A 68 -24.27 2.42 -1.96
C THR A 68 -22.98 3.15 -1.71
N ASN A 69 -22.87 3.83 -0.59
CA ASN A 69 -21.68 4.56 -0.19
C ASN A 69 -20.68 3.61 0.49
N ALA A 70 -19.39 3.75 0.17
CA ALA A 70 -18.33 2.89 0.70
C ALA A 70 -18.18 2.97 2.22
N TYR A 71 -18.40 4.15 2.79
CA TYR A 71 -18.21 4.41 4.23
C TYR A 71 -19.45 4.14 5.09
N GLN A 72 -20.65 4.29 4.51
CA GLN A 72 -21.92 4.23 5.25
C GLN A 72 -22.73 2.98 4.93
N GLY A 73 -22.52 2.40 3.75
CA GLY A 73 -23.28 1.24 3.28
C GLY A 73 -22.97 -0.02 4.09
N LYS A 74 -24.03 -0.71 4.52
CA LYS A 74 -23.89 -2.02 5.17
C LYS A 74 -24.12 -3.12 4.14
N ILE A 75 -23.44 -4.25 4.27
CA ILE A 75 -23.63 -5.42 3.37
C ILE A 75 -25.08 -5.88 3.41
N GLN A 76 -25.69 -5.87 4.58
CA GLN A 76 -27.07 -6.30 4.79
C GLN A 76 -28.11 -5.47 4.02
N ASP A 77 -27.75 -4.24 3.61
CA ASP A 77 -28.62 -3.35 2.84
C ASP A 77 -28.55 -3.66 1.34
N VAL A 78 -27.61 -4.48 0.90
CA VAL A 78 -27.47 -4.88 -0.51
C VAL A 78 -28.56 -5.88 -0.87
N PRO A 79 -29.41 -5.57 -1.87
CA PRO A 79 -30.52 -6.46 -2.21
C PRO A 79 -30.05 -7.85 -2.68
N GLU A 80 -30.76 -8.89 -2.26
CA GLU A 80 -30.45 -10.29 -2.61
C GLU A 80 -30.42 -10.60 -4.12
N TYR A 81 -31.06 -9.76 -4.94
CA TYR A 81 -31.08 -9.90 -6.39
C TYR A 81 -29.81 -9.34 -7.07
N VAL A 82 -28.91 -8.67 -6.34
CA VAL A 82 -27.62 -8.21 -6.90
C VAL A 82 -26.76 -9.41 -7.27
N ARG A 83 -26.12 -9.35 -8.44
CA ARG A 83 -25.28 -10.42 -8.99
C ARG A 83 -23.92 -9.94 -9.46
N TYR A 84 -23.61 -8.67 -9.28
CA TYR A 84 -22.33 -8.08 -9.65
C TYR A 84 -22.06 -6.80 -8.84
N VAL A 85 -20.79 -6.47 -8.62
CA VAL A 85 -20.39 -5.26 -7.89
C VAL A 85 -19.50 -4.40 -8.77
N PHE A 86 -19.70 -3.09 -8.73
CA PHE A 86 -18.88 -2.13 -9.45
C PHE A 86 -18.42 -1.02 -8.49
N ALA A 87 -17.10 -0.89 -8.28
CA ALA A 87 -16.51 0.14 -7.42
C ALA A 87 -16.22 1.41 -8.22
N VAL A 88 -16.47 2.58 -7.64
CA VAL A 88 -16.10 3.90 -8.17
C VAL A 88 -15.36 4.68 -7.08
N GLY A 89 -14.06 4.84 -7.22
CA GLY A 89 -13.24 5.46 -6.21
C GLY A 89 -11.82 4.90 -6.17
N ALA A 90 -11.26 4.82 -4.99
CA ALA A 90 -9.94 4.28 -4.72
C ALA A 90 -10.01 3.13 -3.69
N HIS A 91 -9.32 3.26 -2.56
CA HIS A 91 -9.18 2.20 -1.56
C HIS A 91 -10.50 1.79 -0.91
N ALA A 92 -11.28 2.73 -0.37
CA ALA A 92 -12.48 2.40 0.39
C ALA A 92 -13.57 1.76 -0.50
N ALA A 93 -13.73 2.25 -1.75
CA ALA A 93 -14.65 1.64 -2.70
C ALA A 93 -14.23 0.23 -3.09
N ALA A 94 -12.93 -0.02 -3.30
CA ALA A 94 -12.40 -1.33 -3.62
C ALA A 94 -12.60 -2.32 -2.46
N GLU A 95 -12.28 -1.95 -1.23
CA GLU A 95 -12.46 -2.80 -0.04
C GLU A 95 -13.93 -3.16 0.17
N LYS A 96 -14.83 -2.17 0.08
CA LYS A 96 -16.27 -2.42 0.23
C LYS A 96 -16.81 -3.30 -0.92
N ALA A 97 -16.31 -3.14 -2.15
CA ALA A 97 -16.70 -4.00 -3.27
C ALA A 97 -16.23 -5.44 -3.09
N LYS A 98 -15.00 -5.65 -2.58
CA LYS A 98 -14.50 -6.99 -2.23
C LYS A 98 -15.36 -7.64 -1.14
N GLU A 99 -15.67 -6.89 -0.08
CA GLU A 99 -16.51 -7.34 1.03
C GLU A 99 -17.90 -7.81 0.53
N ILE A 100 -18.59 -6.95 -0.25
CA ILE A 100 -19.89 -7.29 -0.82
C ILE A 100 -19.77 -8.46 -1.79
N SER A 101 -18.84 -8.40 -2.75
CA SER A 101 -18.69 -9.46 -3.75
C SER A 101 -18.30 -10.80 -3.14
N GLY A 102 -17.58 -10.80 -2.01
CA GLY A 102 -17.27 -11.98 -1.23
C GLY A 102 -18.50 -12.55 -0.53
N SER A 103 -19.33 -11.69 0.06
CA SER A 103 -20.54 -12.11 0.78
C SER A 103 -21.62 -12.74 -0.10
N ILE A 104 -21.74 -12.30 -1.36
CA ILE A 104 -22.72 -12.80 -2.33
C ILE A 104 -22.11 -13.71 -3.41
N ASP A 105 -20.84 -14.09 -3.25
CA ASP A 105 -20.07 -14.95 -4.16
C ASP A 105 -20.18 -14.54 -5.65
N THR A 106 -19.84 -13.29 -5.96
CA THR A 106 -19.93 -12.75 -7.33
C THR A 106 -18.65 -12.02 -7.74
N GLY A 107 -18.53 -11.71 -9.04
CA GLY A 107 -17.46 -10.88 -9.59
C GLY A 107 -17.63 -9.40 -9.24
N TRP A 108 -16.54 -8.65 -9.43
CA TRP A 108 -16.57 -7.20 -9.31
C TRP A 108 -15.61 -6.52 -10.30
N SER A 109 -15.87 -5.26 -10.58
CA SER A 109 -15.05 -4.39 -11.42
C SER A 109 -14.91 -3.01 -10.79
N MET A 110 -14.02 -2.18 -11.32
CA MET A 110 -13.69 -0.90 -10.73
C MET A 110 -13.44 0.18 -11.77
N LEU A 111 -13.94 1.38 -11.52
CA LEU A 111 -13.43 2.64 -12.08
C LEU A 111 -12.49 3.26 -11.03
N PHE A 112 -11.20 3.19 -11.32
CA PHE A 112 -10.14 3.65 -10.43
C PHE A 112 -9.98 5.16 -10.56
N CYS A 113 -10.36 5.89 -9.53
CA CYS A 113 -10.48 7.35 -9.58
C CYS A 113 -9.31 8.09 -8.96
N ALA A 114 -8.50 7.48 -8.09
CA ALA A 114 -7.34 8.13 -7.48
C ALA A 114 -6.17 7.16 -7.26
N PRO A 115 -4.93 7.58 -7.56
CA PRO A 115 -3.75 6.74 -7.43
C PRO A 115 -3.17 6.80 -6.00
N ASP A 116 -3.97 6.51 -4.97
CA ASP A 116 -3.58 6.65 -3.56
C ASP A 116 -3.54 5.32 -2.77
N SER A 117 -3.73 4.19 -3.47
CA SER A 117 -3.75 2.85 -2.87
C SER A 117 -3.06 1.81 -3.74
N ASP A 118 -2.45 0.82 -3.08
CA ASP A 118 -1.89 -0.39 -3.69
C ASP A 118 -2.58 -1.69 -3.20
N ASP A 119 -3.78 -1.59 -2.62
CA ASP A 119 -4.51 -2.76 -2.12
C ASP A 119 -5.68 -3.22 -3.01
N ILE A 120 -5.77 -2.69 -4.24
CA ILE A 120 -6.91 -2.91 -5.14
C ILE A 120 -7.11 -4.37 -5.50
N THR A 121 -6.02 -5.09 -5.79
CA THR A 121 -6.06 -6.49 -6.24
C THR A 121 -5.73 -7.49 -5.14
N CYS A 122 -5.43 -7.05 -3.92
CA CYS A 122 -5.18 -7.92 -2.78
C CYS A 122 -6.46 -8.72 -2.42
N GLY A 123 -6.32 -10.00 -2.19
CA GLY A 123 -7.45 -10.90 -1.93
C GLY A 123 -8.23 -11.22 -3.21
N LYS A 124 -9.49 -10.80 -3.32
CA LYS A 124 -10.33 -11.05 -4.49
C LYS A 124 -10.04 -10.03 -5.60
N CYS A 125 -9.35 -10.45 -6.65
CA CYS A 125 -9.07 -9.59 -7.81
C CYS A 125 -10.34 -9.12 -8.52
N PRO A 126 -10.39 -7.87 -9.04
CA PRO A 126 -11.45 -7.42 -9.93
C PRO A 126 -11.39 -8.13 -11.29
N ASN A 127 -12.52 -8.30 -11.94
CA ASN A 127 -12.56 -8.77 -13.32
C ASN A 127 -12.00 -7.73 -14.30
N GLN A 128 -12.35 -6.47 -14.06
CA GLN A 128 -11.94 -5.34 -14.90
C GLN A 128 -11.60 -4.12 -14.03
N VAL A 129 -10.59 -3.36 -14.45
CA VAL A 129 -10.25 -2.05 -13.89
C VAL A 129 -10.24 -1.03 -15.02
N PHE A 130 -10.91 0.10 -14.81
CA PHE A 130 -10.95 1.22 -15.75
C PHE A 130 -10.18 2.40 -15.16
N ILE A 131 -9.26 2.97 -15.93
CA ILE A 131 -8.43 4.12 -15.57
C ILE A 131 -8.76 5.25 -16.52
N ASP A 132 -9.61 6.19 -16.09
CA ASP A 132 -10.00 7.34 -16.90
C ASP A 132 -9.07 8.53 -16.61
N GLU A 133 -8.28 8.94 -17.61
CA GLU A 133 -7.31 10.03 -17.48
C GLU A 133 -7.97 11.37 -17.13
N ASN A 134 -9.19 11.61 -17.61
CA ASN A 134 -9.93 12.85 -17.32
C ASN A 134 -10.44 12.88 -15.87
N ILE A 135 -10.58 11.74 -15.21
CA ILE A 135 -10.88 11.63 -13.79
C ILE A 135 -9.60 11.80 -12.98
N LEU A 136 -8.52 11.08 -13.34
CA LEU A 136 -7.24 11.14 -12.62
C LEU A 136 -6.64 12.54 -12.59
N ILE A 137 -6.79 13.32 -13.66
CA ILE A 137 -6.26 14.70 -13.73
C ILE A 137 -6.93 15.64 -12.71
N LYS A 138 -8.11 15.28 -12.21
CA LYS A 138 -8.84 16.04 -11.19
C LYS A 138 -8.50 15.64 -9.77
N CYS A 139 -7.65 14.62 -9.58
CA CYS A 139 -7.22 14.18 -8.25
C CYS A 139 -6.51 15.31 -7.51
N LYS A 140 -6.66 15.32 -6.20
CA LYS A 140 -5.91 16.22 -5.32
C LYS A 140 -4.42 15.90 -5.36
N ASN A 141 -3.58 16.92 -5.18
CA ASN A 141 -2.13 16.74 -5.15
C ASN A 141 -1.68 15.72 -4.10
N GLU A 142 -2.37 15.66 -2.95
CA GLU A 142 -2.10 14.69 -1.89
C GLU A 142 -2.31 13.25 -2.35
N GLN A 143 -3.35 12.97 -3.13
CA GLN A 143 -3.63 11.63 -3.66
C GLN A 143 -2.57 11.21 -4.69
N ILE A 144 -2.18 12.14 -5.57
CA ILE A 144 -1.10 11.91 -6.53
C ILE A 144 0.22 11.66 -5.80
N ALA A 145 0.51 12.46 -4.78
CA ALA A 145 1.71 12.32 -3.97
C ALA A 145 1.73 11.00 -3.20
N ALA A 146 0.59 10.56 -2.66
CA ALA A 146 0.47 9.26 -2.00
C ALA A 146 0.79 8.12 -2.97
N GLY A 147 0.27 8.14 -4.20
CA GLY A 147 0.58 7.16 -5.22
C GLY A 147 2.07 7.09 -5.55
N TYR A 148 2.70 8.23 -5.75
CA TYR A 148 4.14 8.25 -5.94
C TYR A 148 4.91 7.82 -4.68
N GLY A 149 4.40 8.08 -3.49
CA GLY A 149 4.98 7.60 -2.24
C GLY A 149 5.01 6.07 -2.16
N ILE A 150 3.91 5.43 -2.54
CA ILE A 150 3.83 3.97 -2.65
C ILE A 150 4.82 3.47 -3.72
N LEU A 151 4.84 4.08 -4.90
CA LEU A 151 5.73 3.67 -5.99
C LEU A 151 7.20 3.77 -5.58
N LEU A 152 7.61 4.89 -4.98
CA LEU A 152 8.99 5.12 -4.55
C LEU A 152 9.40 4.18 -3.40
N SER A 153 8.48 3.83 -2.49
CA SER A 153 8.74 2.88 -1.41
C SER A 153 9.10 1.47 -1.91
N GLN A 154 8.75 1.13 -3.16
CA GLN A 154 9.08 -0.19 -3.74
C GLN A 154 10.58 -0.46 -3.84
N LYS A 155 11.42 0.57 -3.96
CA LYS A 155 12.89 0.40 -3.92
C LYS A 155 13.36 -0.10 -2.56
N PHE A 156 12.76 0.41 -1.49
CA PHE A 156 13.03 -0.08 -0.15
C PHE A 156 12.49 -1.51 0.07
N ALA A 157 11.26 -1.78 -0.37
CA ALA A 157 10.68 -3.12 -0.33
C ALA A 157 11.51 -4.16 -1.14
N GLU A 158 12.11 -3.75 -2.26
CA GLU A 158 13.04 -4.58 -3.02
C GLU A 158 14.29 -4.93 -2.20
N PHE A 159 14.86 -3.95 -1.48
CA PHE A 159 15.98 -4.18 -0.57
C PHE A 159 15.61 -5.19 0.53
N GLU A 160 14.46 -5.04 1.18
CA GLU A 160 14.03 -5.98 2.23
C GLU A 160 13.85 -7.40 1.71
N ARG A 161 13.32 -7.57 0.50
CA ARG A 161 13.23 -8.89 -0.15
C ARG A 161 14.62 -9.50 -0.42
N VAL A 162 15.60 -8.67 -0.78
CA VAL A 162 17.00 -9.14 -0.92
C VAL A 162 17.53 -9.59 0.44
N PHE A 163 17.31 -8.83 1.50
CA PHE A 163 17.69 -9.20 2.86
C PHE A 163 17.04 -10.54 3.29
N GLN A 164 15.72 -10.66 3.15
CA GLN A 164 14.98 -11.87 3.48
C GLN A 164 15.52 -13.11 2.74
N LYS A 165 15.78 -12.97 1.45
CA LYS A 165 16.34 -14.06 0.64
C LYS A 165 17.77 -14.42 1.05
N THR A 166 18.63 -13.42 1.22
CA THR A 166 20.09 -13.62 1.39
C THR A 166 20.45 -13.98 2.82
N VAL A 167 19.86 -13.29 3.80
CA VAL A 167 20.21 -13.41 5.21
C VAL A 167 19.28 -14.41 5.94
N LEU A 168 17.96 -14.31 5.70
CA LEU A 168 17.00 -15.20 6.35
C LEU A 168 16.79 -16.53 5.60
N GLY A 169 17.23 -16.63 4.34
CA GLY A 169 17.07 -17.83 3.51
C GLY A 169 15.64 -18.07 3.04
N GLU A 170 14.80 -17.04 3.05
CA GLU A 170 13.37 -17.14 2.71
C GLU A 170 13.16 -17.25 1.19
N LYS A 171 12.11 -18.00 0.80
CA LYS A 171 11.69 -18.11 -0.61
C LYS A 171 10.81 -16.91 -0.98
N VAL A 172 11.41 -15.75 -1.21
CA VAL A 172 10.70 -14.54 -1.60
C VAL A 172 10.75 -14.34 -3.12
N LYS A 173 9.60 -14.07 -3.74
CA LYS A 173 9.55 -13.71 -5.16
C LYS A 173 10.08 -12.27 -5.31
N GLN A 174 11.12 -12.13 -6.10
CA GLN A 174 11.63 -10.82 -6.48
C GLN A 174 10.81 -10.29 -7.65
N PHE A 175 10.41 -9.03 -7.57
CA PHE A 175 9.95 -8.28 -8.72
C PHE A 175 10.45 -6.84 -8.61
N VAL A 176 10.71 -6.26 -9.76
CA VAL A 176 11.18 -4.88 -9.87
C VAL A 176 10.07 -4.06 -10.52
N VAL A 177 9.71 -2.95 -9.90
CA VAL A 177 8.80 -1.97 -10.47
C VAL A 177 9.62 -0.76 -10.87
N GLU A 178 9.39 -0.25 -12.07
CA GLU A 178 10.00 1.00 -12.48
C GLU A 178 9.45 2.16 -11.65
N THR A 179 10.33 2.87 -10.95
CA THR A 179 9.96 3.94 -10.00
C THR A 179 10.19 5.34 -10.56
N SER A 180 10.46 5.46 -11.85
CA SER A 180 10.61 6.76 -12.52
C SER A 180 9.30 7.54 -12.58
N SER A 181 9.41 8.87 -12.73
CA SER A 181 8.26 9.72 -13.02
C SER A 181 7.53 9.27 -14.29
N CYS A 182 6.22 9.21 -14.23
CA CYS A 182 5.37 8.72 -15.32
C CYS A 182 4.05 9.49 -15.38
N PRO A 183 3.27 9.41 -16.48
CA PRO A 183 1.91 9.90 -16.53
C PRO A 183 1.01 9.27 -15.45
N LEU A 184 -0.09 9.94 -15.06
CA LEU A 184 -0.98 9.45 -14.00
C LEU A 184 -1.64 8.11 -14.32
N SER A 185 -1.98 7.86 -15.58
CA SER A 185 -2.50 6.56 -16.01
C SER A 185 -1.49 5.43 -15.84
N GLU A 186 -0.22 5.70 -16.13
CA GLU A 186 0.87 4.75 -15.90
C GLU A 186 1.14 4.56 -14.39
N LEU A 187 1.07 5.63 -13.59
CA LEU A 187 1.15 5.52 -12.12
C LEU A 187 0.05 4.60 -11.59
N ALA A 188 -1.21 4.84 -11.98
CA ALA A 188 -2.33 4.00 -11.58
C ALA A 188 -2.12 2.52 -11.98
N TYR A 189 -1.64 2.27 -13.21
CA TYR A 189 -1.30 0.94 -13.68
C TYR A 189 -0.24 0.26 -12.81
N ARG A 190 0.86 0.97 -12.49
CA ARG A 190 1.93 0.44 -11.63
C ARG A 190 1.45 0.13 -10.22
N LEU A 191 0.55 0.93 -9.65
CA LEU A 191 -0.05 0.65 -8.34
C LEU A 191 -0.90 -0.64 -8.36
N ILE A 192 -1.67 -0.85 -9.42
CA ILE A 192 -2.42 -2.10 -9.61
C ILE A 192 -1.45 -3.30 -9.74
N GLU A 193 -0.35 -3.14 -10.46
CA GLU A 193 0.67 -4.16 -10.59
C GLU A 193 1.35 -4.47 -9.25
N ILE A 194 1.70 -3.46 -8.46
CA ILE A 194 2.26 -3.61 -7.11
C ILE A 194 1.28 -4.40 -6.25
N SER A 195 0.02 -3.97 -6.20
CA SER A 195 -1.05 -4.65 -5.46
C SER A 195 -1.15 -6.13 -5.82
N SER A 196 -1.08 -6.46 -7.11
CA SER A 196 -1.20 -7.83 -7.60
C SER A 196 -0.06 -8.77 -7.20
N ARG A 197 1.09 -8.20 -6.86
CA ARG A 197 2.33 -8.93 -6.52
C ARG A 197 2.68 -8.86 -5.03
N LYS A 198 1.86 -8.18 -4.25
CA LYS A 198 2.08 -7.96 -2.82
C LYS A 198 2.10 -9.29 -2.07
N GLN A 199 3.15 -9.52 -1.28
CA GLN A 199 3.36 -10.72 -0.46
C GLN A 199 3.63 -10.29 0.99
N GLY A 200 2.58 -9.99 1.72
CA GLY A 200 2.71 -9.44 3.07
C GLY A 200 3.11 -7.96 3.07
N LYS A 201 3.34 -7.43 4.25
CA LYS A 201 3.70 -6.03 4.46
C LYS A 201 5.21 -5.92 4.69
N ASP A 202 5.87 -4.99 4.00
CA ASP A 202 7.24 -4.61 4.32
C ASP A 202 7.30 -3.70 5.55
N THR A 203 8.50 -3.47 6.09
CA THR A 203 8.67 -2.64 7.31
C THR A 203 8.22 -1.20 7.11
N ALA A 204 8.40 -0.63 5.92
CA ALA A 204 7.94 0.73 5.65
C ALA A 204 6.40 0.83 5.63
N GLU A 205 5.73 -0.18 5.13
CA GLU A 205 4.28 -0.26 5.17
C GLU A 205 3.76 -0.42 6.60
N ARG A 206 4.35 -1.31 7.38
CA ARG A 206 4.02 -1.46 8.81
C ARG A 206 4.26 -0.17 9.59
N MET A 207 5.38 0.50 9.35
CA MET A 207 5.68 1.78 9.96
C MET A 207 4.67 2.86 9.59
N ALA A 208 4.20 2.87 8.33
CA ALA A 208 3.14 3.77 7.88
C ALA A 208 1.80 3.51 8.60
N GLU A 209 1.45 2.25 8.83
CA GLU A 209 0.27 1.88 9.62
C GLU A 209 0.36 2.37 11.07
N VAL A 210 1.52 2.15 11.71
CA VAL A 210 1.75 2.63 13.08
C VAL A 210 1.66 4.16 13.15
N MET A 211 2.23 4.88 12.17
CA MET A 211 2.11 6.34 12.07
C MET A 211 0.66 6.78 11.94
N SER A 212 -0.12 6.10 11.09
CA SER A 212 -1.55 6.38 10.90
C SER A 212 -2.34 6.15 12.18
N ALA A 213 -2.15 5.00 12.82
CA ALA A 213 -2.81 4.65 14.08
C ALA A 213 -2.44 5.63 15.22
N LEU A 214 -1.17 6.05 15.29
CA LEU A 214 -0.71 7.03 16.26
C LEU A 214 -1.35 8.42 16.02
N ALA A 215 -1.49 8.85 14.78
CA ALA A 215 -2.19 10.09 14.44
C ALA A 215 -3.65 10.04 14.88
N LEU A 216 -4.35 8.94 14.57
CA LEU A 216 -5.73 8.70 15.00
C LEU A 216 -5.88 8.71 16.54
N SER A 217 -5.00 8.04 17.27
CA SER A 217 -5.03 7.99 18.73
C SER A 217 -4.90 9.37 19.39
N LYS A 218 -4.33 10.34 18.69
CA LYS A 218 -4.20 11.75 19.09
C LYS A 218 -5.36 12.63 18.61
N GLY A 219 -6.39 12.03 18.02
CA GLY A 219 -7.53 12.77 17.44
C GLY A 219 -7.19 13.58 16.21
N LYS A 220 -6.09 13.25 15.51
CA LYS A 220 -5.68 13.90 14.26
C LYS A 220 -6.21 13.09 13.06
N THR A 221 -6.46 13.78 11.95
CA THR A 221 -6.75 13.13 10.68
C THR A 221 -5.42 12.58 10.12
N PRO A 222 -5.29 11.26 9.92
CA PRO A 222 -4.07 10.69 9.36
C PRO A 222 -3.90 11.14 7.91
N ARG A 223 -2.65 11.22 7.47
CA ARG A 223 -2.30 11.39 6.06
C ARG A 223 -2.59 10.13 5.27
N LEU A 224 -2.60 10.24 3.95
CA LEU A 224 -2.74 9.08 3.08
C LEU A 224 -1.56 8.12 3.28
N THR A 225 -1.84 6.83 3.24
CA THR A 225 -0.87 5.76 3.54
C THR A 225 0.42 5.88 2.73
N GLY A 226 0.32 6.25 1.45
CA GLY A 226 1.50 6.42 0.58
C GLY A 226 2.45 7.52 1.02
N GLU A 227 1.93 8.56 1.65
CA GLU A 227 2.75 9.63 2.22
C GLU A 227 3.57 9.12 3.41
N TYR A 228 2.94 8.39 4.32
CA TYR A 228 3.64 7.77 5.44
C TYR A 228 4.63 6.69 4.97
N ARG A 229 4.30 5.89 3.94
CA ARG A 229 5.21 4.88 3.37
C ARG A 229 6.46 5.51 2.80
N PHE A 230 6.34 6.63 2.09
CA PHE A 230 7.50 7.35 1.60
C PHE A 230 8.41 7.81 2.72
N LEU A 231 7.84 8.44 3.77
CA LEU A 231 8.59 8.90 4.94
C LEU A 231 9.27 7.72 5.65
N ALA A 232 8.54 6.65 5.90
CA ALA A 232 9.05 5.44 6.52
C ALA A 232 10.22 4.85 5.72
N SER A 233 10.08 4.74 4.39
CA SER A 233 11.16 4.23 3.51
C SER A 233 12.42 5.11 3.59
N ALA A 234 12.27 6.43 3.63
CA ALA A 234 13.41 7.34 3.75
C ALA A 234 14.13 7.21 5.09
N VAL A 235 13.37 7.13 6.19
CA VAL A 235 13.91 6.95 7.55
C VAL A 235 14.61 5.59 7.67
N LEU A 236 13.95 4.51 7.26
CA LEU A 236 14.50 3.16 7.33
C LEU A 236 15.74 2.99 6.46
N THR A 237 15.77 3.57 5.26
CA THR A 237 16.98 3.53 4.40
C THR A 237 18.17 4.22 5.09
N SER A 238 17.94 5.38 5.70
CA SER A 238 18.97 6.10 6.43
C SER A 238 19.45 5.30 7.65
N PHE A 239 18.52 4.74 8.41
CA PHE A 239 18.83 3.89 9.56
C PHE A 239 19.60 2.62 9.15
N TYR A 240 19.18 1.90 8.13
CA TYR A 240 19.86 0.71 7.63
C TYR A 240 21.29 1.01 7.15
N SER A 241 21.46 2.15 6.46
CA SER A 241 22.80 2.58 6.04
C SER A 241 23.72 2.82 7.22
N ALA A 242 23.25 3.50 8.26
CA ALA A 242 24.01 3.72 9.48
C ALA A 242 24.31 2.41 10.23
N TYR A 243 23.31 1.55 10.38
CA TYR A 243 23.43 0.26 11.06
C TYR A 243 24.43 -0.68 10.36
N LEU A 244 24.29 -0.85 9.05
CA LEU A 244 25.20 -1.66 8.26
C LEU A 244 26.61 -1.06 8.18
N SER A 245 26.80 0.23 8.38
CA SER A 245 28.11 0.88 8.42
C SER A 245 28.79 0.80 9.80
N SER A 246 28.06 0.41 10.85
CA SER A 246 28.62 0.29 12.21
C SER A 246 29.70 -0.81 12.27
N PRO A 247 30.83 -0.61 12.95
CA PRO A 247 31.93 -1.57 13.02
C PRO A 247 31.58 -2.85 13.81
N SER A 248 30.64 -2.79 14.74
CA SER A 248 30.14 -3.96 15.49
C SER A 248 28.64 -4.03 15.45
N ILE A 249 28.15 -5.24 15.21
CA ILE A 249 26.73 -5.59 15.37
C ILE A 249 26.66 -6.34 16.69
N ASP A 250 26.53 -5.61 17.79
CA ASP A 250 26.38 -6.22 19.11
C ASP A 250 24.99 -6.81 19.29
N CYS A 251 24.97 -8.01 19.83
CA CYS A 251 23.81 -8.88 19.85
C CYS A 251 23.33 -9.12 21.28
N ALA A 252 22.57 -8.20 21.84
CA ALA A 252 21.80 -8.46 23.06
C ALA A 252 20.30 -8.57 22.69
N PRO A 253 19.60 -9.66 23.05
CA PRO A 253 18.17 -9.74 22.80
C PRO A 253 17.43 -8.64 23.58
N PRO A 254 16.40 -8.00 23.00
CA PRO A 254 15.66 -6.94 23.65
C PRO A 254 14.93 -7.46 24.88
N ALA A 255 15.00 -6.70 25.97
CA ALA A 255 14.39 -7.09 27.26
C ALA A 255 12.85 -7.05 27.24
N CYS A 256 12.23 -6.30 26.33
CA CYS A 256 10.80 -5.95 26.37
C CYS A 256 10.08 -6.03 25.01
N VAL A 257 10.22 -7.16 24.28
CA VAL A 257 9.48 -7.37 23.01
C VAL A 257 7.97 -7.29 23.24
N PHE A 258 7.47 -7.87 24.32
CA PHE A 258 6.04 -7.95 24.62
C PHE A 258 5.39 -6.60 24.93
N ASP A 259 6.10 -5.65 25.56
CA ASP A 259 5.59 -4.30 25.79
C ASP A 259 5.28 -3.58 24.46
N SER A 260 6.10 -3.82 23.44
CA SER A 260 5.89 -3.28 22.09
C SER A 260 4.68 -3.95 21.38
N VAL A 261 4.50 -5.27 21.58
CA VAL A 261 3.33 -5.99 21.09
C VAL A 261 2.05 -5.47 21.73
N ASP A 262 2.03 -5.29 23.05
CA ASP A 262 0.87 -4.77 23.79
C ASP A 262 0.54 -3.33 23.34
N LYS A 263 1.57 -2.52 23.07
CA LYS A 263 1.38 -1.18 22.52
C LYS A 263 0.78 -1.18 21.11
N LEU A 264 1.23 -2.05 20.20
CA LEU A 264 0.65 -2.22 18.88
C LEU A 264 -0.82 -2.60 18.96
N GLN A 265 -1.15 -3.58 19.82
CA GLN A 265 -2.54 -3.99 20.05
C GLN A 265 -3.41 -2.86 20.62
N SER A 266 -2.85 -2.00 21.50
CA SER A 266 -3.54 -0.83 22.02
C SER A 266 -3.83 0.23 20.94
N LEU A 267 -3.06 0.25 19.87
CA LEU A 267 -3.28 1.07 18.67
C LEU A 267 -4.24 0.43 17.65
N GLY A 268 -4.78 -0.77 17.95
CA GLY A 268 -5.68 -1.50 17.06
C GLY A 268 -4.96 -2.26 15.94
N ILE A 269 -3.65 -2.46 16.06
CA ILE A 269 -2.85 -3.21 15.09
C ILE A 269 -2.76 -4.67 15.54
N GLU A 270 -3.22 -5.58 14.69
CA GLU A 270 -3.12 -7.02 14.95
C GLU A 270 -1.68 -7.50 14.83
N VAL A 271 -1.23 -8.30 15.80
CA VAL A 271 0.12 -8.85 15.90
C VAL A 271 0.05 -10.34 16.17
N ASP A 272 0.72 -11.15 15.36
CA ASP A 272 0.91 -12.56 15.65
C ASP A 272 2.04 -12.77 16.66
N ARG A 273 1.67 -13.03 17.92
CA ARG A 273 2.64 -13.27 19.00
C ARG A 273 3.54 -14.48 18.75
N GLY A 274 3.04 -15.49 18.06
CA GLY A 274 3.81 -16.69 17.72
C GLY A 274 4.95 -16.38 16.76
N GLU A 275 4.66 -15.64 15.68
CA GLU A 275 5.68 -15.22 14.71
C GLU A 275 6.75 -14.33 15.35
N VAL A 276 6.37 -13.45 16.28
CA VAL A 276 7.31 -12.58 17.02
C VAL A 276 8.27 -13.44 17.85
N VAL A 277 7.77 -14.42 18.60
CA VAL A 277 8.61 -15.30 19.43
C VAL A 277 9.55 -16.13 18.57
N ASP A 278 9.08 -16.70 17.48
CA ASP A 278 9.88 -17.54 16.58
C ASP A 278 11.03 -16.75 15.91
N PHE A 279 10.79 -15.49 15.56
CA PHE A 279 11.82 -14.66 14.94
C PHE A 279 12.93 -14.28 15.93
N PHE A 280 12.60 -14.06 17.22
CA PHE A 280 13.52 -13.68 18.25
C PHE A 280 14.12 -14.87 19.02
N ASP A 281 14.01 -16.10 18.50
CA ASP A 281 14.72 -17.25 19.07
C ASP A 281 16.24 -17.01 19.04
N ILE A 282 16.87 -17.27 20.18
CA ILE A 282 18.26 -16.89 20.43
C ILE A 282 19.24 -17.56 19.44
N ASN A 283 18.98 -18.82 19.05
CA ASN A 283 19.84 -19.54 18.11
C ASN A 283 19.69 -19.04 16.69
N GLY A 284 18.47 -18.70 16.28
CA GLY A 284 18.16 -18.07 15.00
C GLY A 284 18.84 -16.69 14.91
N TYR A 285 18.80 -15.94 15.98
CA TYR A 285 19.38 -14.61 16.08
C TYR A 285 20.89 -14.60 15.82
N PHE A 286 21.68 -15.46 16.52
CA PHE A 286 23.12 -15.54 16.30
C PHE A 286 23.48 -16.00 14.87
N ARG A 287 22.71 -16.93 14.32
CA ARG A 287 22.91 -17.37 12.92
C ARG A 287 22.67 -16.21 11.94
N ILE A 288 21.64 -15.41 12.14
CA ILE A 288 21.36 -14.22 11.33
C ILE A 288 22.53 -13.24 11.41
N GLY A 289 23.05 -12.96 12.61
CA GLY A 289 24.18 -12.07 12.82
C GLY A 289 25.44 -12.50 12.06
N TYR A 290 25.74 -13.80 12.08
CA TYR A 290 26.86 -14.35 11.32
C TYR A 290 26.69 -14.13 9.81
N ILE A 291 25.53 -14.53 9.25
CA ILE A 291 25.22 -14.37 7.83
C ILE A 291 25.21 -12.90 7.44
N LEU A 292 24.63 -12.04 8.28
CA LEU A 292 24.62 -10.59 8.07
C LEU A 292 26.05 -10.02 7.98
N GLY A 293 26.97 -10.50 8.80
CA GLY A 293 28.38 -10.13 8.73
C GLY A 293 29.02 -10.47 7.37
N GLU A 294 28.71 -11.64 6.81
CA GLU A 294 29.23 -12.06 5.52
C GLU A 294 28.67 -11.21 4.34
N TYR A 295 27.39 -10.89 4.34
CA TYR A 295 26.70 -10.18 3.24
C TYR A 295 26.59 -8.66 3.45
N ARG A 296 27.18 -8.12 4.50
CA ARG A 296 27.04 -6.73 4.90
C ARG A 296 27.40 -5.72 3.82
N LEU A 297 28.52 -5.94 3.11
CA LEU A 297 28.99 -5.04 2.06
C LEU A 297 28.06 -5.07 0.83
N ASP A 298 27.59 -6.25 0.44
CA ASP A 298 26.64 -6.42 -0.67
C ASP A 298 25.31 -5.72 -0.35
N LEU A 299 24.84 -5.84 0.91
CA LEU A 299 23.63 -5.15 1.37
C LEU A 299 23.81 -3.63 1.38
N LEU A 300 24.98 -3.12 1.80
CA LEU A 300 25.30 -1.69 1.74
C LEU A 300 25.32 -1.17 0.31
N GLU A 301 25.92 -1.90 -0.62
CA GLU A 301 25.93 -1.54 -2.04
C GLU A 301 24.49 -1.50 -2.61
N LYS A 302 23.69 -2.52 -2.30
CA LYS A 302 22.29 -2.55 -2.70
C LYS A 302 21.49 -1.39 -2.12
N LEU A 303 21.69 -1.06 -0.85
CA LEU A 303 21.02 0.06 -0.18
C LEU A 303 21.46 1.42 -0.78
N ALA A 304 22.75 1.57 -1.10
CA ALA A 304 23.28 2.78 -1.74
C ALA A 304 22.71 3.02 -3.15
N SER A 305 22.18 1.97 -3.79
CA SER A 305 21.50 2.09 -5.09
C SER A 305 20.13 2.79 -4.98
N ILE A 306 19.60 2.98 -3.75
CA ILE A 306 18.38 3.74 -3.50
C ILE A 306 18.72 5.24 -3.50
N ASP A 307 18.35 5.95 -4.59
CA ASP A 307 18.58 7.41 -4.70
C ASP A 307 17.62 8.22 -3.82
N LEU A 308 17.88 8.25 -2.51
CA LEU A 308 17.07 9.02 -1.55
C LEU A 308 16.98 10.50 -1.92
N HIS A 309 18.07 11.11 -2.39
CA HIS A 309 18.07 12.53 -2.74
C HIS A 309 17.22 12.82 -3.98
N GLY A 310 17.26 11.94 -4.99
CA GLY A 310 16.38 12.03 -6.15
C GLY A 310 14.93 11.86 -5.76
N MET A 311 14.63 10.87 -4.92
CA MET A 311 13.29 10.63 -4.37
C MET A 311 12.77 11.84 -3.58
N GLN A 312 13.58 12.42 -2.70
CA GLN A 312 13.21 13.61 -1.92
C GLN A 312 12.99 14.84 -2.82
N ARG A 313 13.86 15.08 -3.82
CA ARG A 313 13.68 16.17 -4.78
C ARG A 313 12.39 16.00 -5.58
N PHE A 314 12.10 14.79 -6.03
CA PHE A 314 10.86 14.49 -6.75
C PHE A 314 9.64 14.76 -5.86
N TRP A 315 9.65 14.26 -4.61
CA TRP A 315 8.58 14.44 -3.64
C TRP A 315 8.32 15.92 -3.32
N ARG A 316 9.38 16.73 -3.14
CA ARG A 316 9.24 18.17 -2.93
C ARG A 316 8.57 18.88 -4.11
N ARG A 317 8.81 18.43 -5.33
CA ARG A 317 8.13 18.97 -6.52
C ARG A 317 6.62 18.71 -6.53
N LEU A 318 6.16 17.70 -5.80
CA LEU A 318 4.75 17.41 -5.59
C LEU A 318 4.12 18.23 -4.45
N TYR A 319 4.78 19.28 -3.99
CA TYR A 319 4.32 20.19 -2.92
C TYR A 319 4.23 19.57 -1.52
N ILE A 320 4.98 18.51 -1.26
CA ILE A 320 5.03 17.89 0.06
C ILE A 320 6.41 18.09 0.65
N ASP A 321 6.48 18.82 1.76
CA ASP A 321 7.68 18.95 2.57
C ASP A 321 7.62 17.94 3.72
N ALA A 322 8.47 16.91 3.67
CA ALA A 322 8.56 15.91 4.73
C ALA A 322 8.88 16.53 6.10
N GLY A 323 9.65 17.65 6.13
CA GLY A 323 9.92 18.39 7.35
C GLY A 323 8.68 19.06 7.95
N TYR A 324 7.73 19.46 7.12
CA TYR A 324 6.44 19.98 7.56
C TYR A 324 5.62 18.92 8.28
N TRP A 325 5.61 17.70 7.79
CA TRP A 325 4.90 16.58 8.43
C TRP A 325 5.44 16.27 9.80
N LEU A 326 6.76 16.13 9.92
CA LEU A 326 7.41 15.86 11.20
C LEU A 326 7.07 16.94 12.23
N LYS A 327 7.05 18.22 11.82
CA LYS A 327 6.75 19.32 12.72
C LYS A 327 5.28 19.46 13.10
N SER A 328 4.36 19.10 12.20
CA SER A 328 2.93 19.37 12.41
C SER A 328 2.14 18.21 13.01
N GLU A 329 2.53 16.96 12.74
CA GLU A 329 1.71 15.79 13.08
C GLU A 329 2.45 14.75 13.91
N ILE A 330 3.70 14.43 13.57
CA ILE A 330 4.53 13.42 14.24
C ILE A 330 5.90 14.03 14.53
N THR A 331 6.35 13.93 15.77
CA THR A 331 7.69 14.37 16.19
C THR A 331 8.76 13.37 15.78
N ALA A 332 10.02 13.78 15.79
CA ALA A 332 11.13 12.88 15.48
C ALA A 332 11.19 11.66 16.45
N SER A 333 10.92 11.88 17.75
CA SER A 333 10.85 10.79 18.73
C SER A 333 9.70 9.81 18.44
N GLU A 334 8.56 10.31 17.96
CA GLU A 334 7.44 9.45 17.55
C GLU A 334 7.74 8.67 16.28
N VAL A 335 8.48 9.23 15.33
CA VAL A 335 8.95 8.50 14.15
C VAL A 335 9.86 7.34 14.54
N LEU A 336 10.79 7.56 15.48
CA LEU A 336 11.66 6.50 16.02
C LEU A 336 10.83 5.44 16.75
N GLU A 337 9.84 5.83 17.53
CA GLU A 337 8.93 4.90 18.19
C GLU A 337 8.10 4.10 17.19
N CYS A 338 7.60 4.73 16.11
CA CYS A 338 6.91 4.02 15.04
C CYS A 338 7.84 3.00 14.35
N MET A 339 9.10 3.36 14.12
CA MET A 339 10.10 2.44 13.57
C MET A 339 10.34 1.25 14.52
N ARG A 340 10.47 1.49 15.82
CA ARG A 340 10.63 0.45 16.84
C ARG A 340 9.44 -0.51 16.86
N LEU A 341 8.22 0.02 16.88
CA LEU A 341 7.00 -0.78 16.88
C LEU A 341 6.83 -1.59 15.59
N ALA A 342 7.09 -0.99 14.42
CA ALA A 342 7.03 -1.68 13.14
C ALA A 342 8.06 -2.81 13.01
N SER A 343 9.17 -2.71 13.74
CA SER A 343 10.26 -3.69 13.71
C SER A 343 9.94 -4.99 14.44
N VAL A 344 8.98 -4.97 15.37
CA VAL A 344 8.63 -6.13 16.22
C VAL A 344 8.09 -7.29 15.40
N GLU A 345 7.32 -7.02 14.35
CA GLU A 345 6.70 -8.04 13.50
C GLU A 345 7.43 -8.28 12.17
N SER A 346 8.46 -7.48 11.88
CA SER A 346 9.08 -7.56 10.57
C SER A 346 10.27 -8.53 10.57
N ARG A 347 10.19 -9.54 9.70
CA ARG A 347 11.33 -10.37 9.32
C ARG A 347 12.26 -9.57 8.40
N SER A 348 12.92 -8.57 8.98
CA SER A 348 13.69 -7.56 8.27
C SER A 348 14.96 -7.18 9.03
N LEU A 349 15.77 -6.34 8.39
CA LEU A 349 16.94 -5.76 9.06
C LEU A 349 16.55 -4.89 10.27
N ALA A 350 15.38 -4.22 10.22
CA ALA A 350 14.88 -3.45 11.37
C ALA A 350 14.50 -4.37 12.54
N GLY A 351 13.84 -5.51 12.27
CA GLY A 351 13.56 -6.50 13.31
C GLY A 351 14.83 -7.04 13.95
N TYR A 352 15.84 -7.33 13.15
CA TYR A 352 17.13 -7.76 13.66
C TYR A 352 17.84 -6.66 14.47
N ALA A 353 17.83 -5.41 14.01
CA ALA A 353 18.40 -4.27 14.72
C ALA A 353 17.66 -3.97 16.04
N PHE A 354 16.33 -4.17 16.05
CA PHE A 354 15.53 -4.09 17.28
C PHE A 354 15.97 -5.16 18.28
N ALA A 355 16.11 -6.41 17.85
CA ALA A 355 16.59 -7.51 18.68
C ALA A 355 18.00 -7.28 19.21
N SER A 356 18.85 -6.52 18.50
CA SER A 356 20.20 -6.17 18.96
C SER A 356 20.25 -4.99 19.96
N GLY A 357 19.09 -4.41 20.31
CA GLY A 357 19.04 -3.22 21.18
C GLY A 357 19.50 -1.92 20.52
N MET A 358 19.91 -1.94 19.25
CA MET A 358 20.42 -0.75 18.55
C MET A 358 19.37 0.32 18.32
N LEU A 359 18.08 -0.05 18.27
CA LEU A 359 16.99 0.93 18.17
C LEU A 359 16.75 1.70 19.48
N ASP A 360 17.06 1.12 20.62
CA ASP A 360 16.93 1.79 21.91
C ASP A 360 18.03 2.84 22.12
N ILE A 361 19.23 2.62 21.55
CA ILE A 361 20.32 3.60 21.56
C ILE A 361 20.01 4.81 20.68
N ALA A 362 19.34 4.61 19.55
CA ALA A 362 18.95 5.69 18.64
C ALA A 362 17.80 6.57 19.21
N ALA A 363 17.05 6.07 20.18
CA ALA A 363 15.94 6.77 20.84
C ALA A 363 16.36 7.52 22.12
N SER A 364 17.55 7.25 22.66
CA SER A 364 18.14 7.92 23.83
C SER A 364 19.01 9.13 23.42
#